data_5b3f2fa3949c74afeea75a96045a8331
#
_entry.id   5b3f2fa3949c74afeea75a96045a8331
#
_cell.length_a   1.000
_cell.length_b   1.000
_cell.length_c   1.000
_cell.angle_alpha   90.00
_cell.angle_beta   90.00
_cell.angle_gamma   90.00
#
_symmetry.space_group_name_H-M   'P 1'
#
loop_
_entity.id
_entity.type
_entity.pdbx_description
1 polymer ?
#
loop_
_entity_poly.entity_id
_entity_poly.type
_entity_poly.pdbx_seq_one_letter_code
_entity_poly.pdbx_strand_id
1 'polypeptide(L)'
;GPGVFDMKGGLVQLILAFKTMQELGLSPEIMPVVFVNADEEIGSRTSTRYIRTLARIANRALVLEPALGEEGHLKTERKGIGRFTVTVHGKAAHAGLDPTGGASAILELSHVIQKLFAMNDPDRGVTINVGTIDGGVQPNVIAPHSTAVIDVRVPTIDEGDRIEKLIHGMQPETHGVRLRVEGAIGRPSMERTPRNEALWQQAVAAAGDLGIDIGRAKVGGGSDGNTTSQYTATLDGLGPVGHGAHAPHEFLYIDKTLERAALLVLLLLAPPTGVVGLEEAG
;
A
#
# COMPACT_ATOMS: atom_id res chain seq x y z
N GLY A 1 24.10 1.44 1.04
CA GLY A 1 23.92 0.79 2.35
C GLY A 1 22.45 0.64 2.70
N PRO A 2 22.08 -0.20 3.66
CA PRO A 2 20.68 -0.48 3.99
C PRO A 2 19.88 0.77 4.37
N GLY A 3 18.73 0.95 3.70
CA GLY A 3 17.81 2.07 3.91
C GLY A 3 18.25 3.39 3.26
N VAL A 4 19.31 3.42 2.45
CA VAL A 4 19.70 4.67 1.78
C VAL A 4 18.72 5.06 0.69
N PHE A 5 18.20 4.08 -0.04
CA PHE A 5 17.19 4.26 -1.07
C PHE A 5 15.79 4.23 -0.44
N ASP A 6 15.52 3.26 0.41
CA ASP A 6 14.23 3.06 1.07
C ASP A 6 14.37 3.25 2.59
N MET A 7 14.08 4.48 3.10
CA MET A 7 13.95 5.75 2.36
C MET A 7 14.77 6.89 3.02
N LYS A 8 15.92 6.59 3.68
CA LYS A 8 16.75 7.61 4.37
C LYS A 8 17.24 8.73 3.43
N GLY A 9 17.44 8.41 2.14
CA GLY A 9 17.75 9.41 1.12
C GLY A 9 16.67 10.48 1.00
N GLY A 10 15.39 10.12 1.17
CA GLY A 10 14.29 11.08 1.21
C GLY A 10 14.37 12.05 2.39
N LEU A 11 14.84 11.60 3.55
CA LEU A 11 15.10 12.49 4.69
C LEU A 11 16.25 13.46 4.39
N VAL A 12 17.29 13.01 3.72
CA VAL A 12 18.40 13.88 3.28
C VAL A 12 17.91 14.92 2.29
N GLN A 13 17.09 14.54 1.30
CA GLN A 13 16.46 15.48 0.36
C GLN A 13 15.61 16.53 1.08
N LEU A 14 14.85 16.14 2.08
CA LEU A 14 14.06 17.08 2.89
C LEU A 14 14.93 18.09 3.61
N ILE A 15 16.03 17.63 4.25
CA ILE A 15 16.98 18.50 4.93
C ILE A 15 17.62 19.48 3.93
N LEU A 16 18.03 18.98 2.75
CA LEU A 16 18.59 19.81 1.69
C LEU A 16 17.59 20.87 1.21
N ALA A 17 16.33 20.48 0.99
CA ALA A 17 15.28 21.40 0.58
C ALA A 17 15.08 22.53 1.59
N PHE A 18 14.95 22.23 2.88
CA PHE A 18 14.81 23.27 3.90
C PHE A 18 16.04 24.16 4.05
N LYS A 19 17.25 23.60 3.96
CA LYS A 19 18.48 24.41 3.97
C LYS A 19 18.54 25.34 2.77
N THR A 20 18.22 24.87 1.58
CA THR A 20 18.16 25.68 0.36
C THR A 20 17.16 26.83 0.52
N MET A 21 15.95 26.52 1.01
CA MET A 21 14.94 27.56 1.27
C MET A 21 15.43 28.61 2.27
N GLN A 22 16.08 28.19 3.35
CA GLN A 22 16.64 29.09 4.36
C GLN A 22 17.76 29.98 3.77
N GLU A 23 18.70 29.41 3.02
CA GLU A 23 19.83 30.15 2.43
C GLU A 23 19.37 31.15 1.37
N LEU A 24 18.31 30.82 0.62
CA LEU A 24 17.74 31.71 -0.40
C LEU A 24 16.66 32.66 0.16
N GLY A 25 16.35 32.61 1.45
CA GLY A 25 15.30 33.44 2.07
C GLY A 25 13.90 33.14 1.56
N LEU A 26 13.64 31.92 1.11
CA LEU A 26 12.34 31.49 0.58
C LEU A 26 11.44 31.00 1.72
N SER A 27 10.18 31.41 1.69
CA SER A 27 9.18 31.01 2.69
C SER A 27 7.92 30.47 1.97
N PRO A 28 7.45 29.27 2.32
CA PRO A 28 6.22 28.73 1.74
C PRO A 28 4.99 29.43 2.33
N GLU A 29 3.96 29.58 1.51
CA GLU A 29 2.65 30.09 1.96
C GLU A 29 1.94 29.11 2.92
N ILE A 30 2.16 27.80 2.71
CA ILE A 30 1.58 26.73 3.54
C ILE A 30 2.69 26.21 4.45
N MET A 31 2.47 26.25 5.76
CA MET A 31 3.43 25.73 6.74
C MET A 31 3.68 24.24 6.53
N PRO A 32 4.93 23.82 6.26
CA PRO A 32 5.28 22.41 6.15
C PRO A 32 5.21 21.73 7.53
N VAL A 33 4.56 20.58 7.58
CA VAL A 33 4.57 19.68 8.73
C VAL A 33 5.32 18.41 8.34
N VAL A 34 6.40 18.11 9.03
CA VAL A 34 7.17 16.89 8.80
C VAL A 34 6.70 15.81 9.76
N PHE A 35 6.26 14.69 9.22
CA PHE A 35 5.89 13.50 9.98
C PHE A 35 6.83 12.34 9.63
N VAL A 36 7.50 11.80 10.63
CA VAL A 36 8.40 10.65 10.50
C VAL A 36 7.89 9.55 11.43
N ASN A 37 7.67 8.38 10.88
CA ASN A 37 7.26 7.19 11.61
C ASN A 37 8.28 6.05 11.45
N ALA A 38 8.25 5.12 12.40
CA ALA A 38 9.18 3.99 12.44
C ALA A 38 8.51 2.66 12.14
N ASP A 39 7.23 2.65 11.75
CA ASP A 39 6.44 1.44 11.54
C ASP A 39 5.83 1.33 10.12
N GLU A 40 6.37 2.09 9.14
CA GLU A 40 5.90 2.03 7.76
C GLU A 40 6.08 0.63 7.18
N GLU A 41 7.27 0.04 7.32
CA GLU A 41 7.68 -1.27 6.79
C GLU A 41 6.84 -2.45 7.32
N ILE A 42 6.17 -2.24 8.44
CA ILE A 42 5.25 -3.24 9.03
C ILE A 42 3.78 -2.83 8.91
N GLY A 43 3.48 -1.82 8.07
CA GLY A 43 2.12 -1.41 7.69
C GLY A 43 1.54 -0.27 8.50
N SER A 44 2.35 0.58 9.12
CA SER A 44 1.96 1.81 9.86
C SER A 44 0.84 1.60 10.89
N ARG A 45 0.86 0.44 11.57
CA ARG A 45 -0.24 0.00 12.44
C ARG A 45 -0.53 0.97 13.58
N THR A 46 0.52 1.59 14.13
CA THR A 46 0.40 2.57 15.20
C THR A 46 0.33 4.01 14.69
N SER A 47 1.00 4.28 13.56
CA SER A 47 1.11 5.62 12.97
C SER A 47 -0.12 6.04 12.18
N THR A 48 -0.88 5.11 11.59
CA THR A 48 -2.03 5.40 10.70
C THR A 48 -3.01 6.41 11.30
N ARG A 49 -3.28 6.37 12.61
CA ARG A 49 -4.18 7.32 13.27
C ARG A 49 -3.69 8.76 13.19
N TYR A 50 -2.38 8.98 13.33
CA TYR A 50 -1.76 10.30 13.25
C TYR A 50 -1.69 10.78 11.80
N ILE A 51 -1.34 9.88 10.87
CA ILE A 51 -1.33 10.15 9.43
C ILE A 51 -2.71 10.63 8.97
N ARG A 52 -3.78 9.94 9.37
CA ARG A 52 -5.16 10.34 9.08
C ARG A 52 -5.51 11.72 9.64
N THR A 53 -5.10 11.99 10.88
CA THR A 53 -5.37 13.29 11.53
C THR A 53 -4.67 14.42 10.79
N LEU A 54 -3.39 14.26 10.45
CA LEU A 54 -2.63 15.26 9.70
C LEU A 54 -3.16 15.43 8.29
N ALA A 55 -3.46 14.34 7.59
CA ALA A 55 -3.95 14.39 6.21
C ALA A 55 -5.29 15.13 6.08
N ARG A 56 -6.16 15.08 7.09
CA ARG A 56 -7.45 15.80 7.10
C ARG A 56 -7.32 17.33 7.19
N ILE A 57 -6.22 17.82 7.74
CA ILE A 57 -5.98 19.27 7.88
C ILE A 57 -4.94 19.78 6.89
N ALA A 58 -4.23 18.90 6.21
CA ALA A 58 -3.21 19.25 5.25
C ALA A 58 -3.83 19.61 3.90
N ASN A 59 -3.29 20.63 3.21
CA ASN A 59 -3.65 20.95 1.84
C ASN A 59 -3.15 19.88 0.85
N ARG A 60 -2.00 19.30 1.13
CA ARG A 60 -1.36 18.25 0.33
C ARG A 60 -0.43 17.40 1.17
N ALA A 61 -0.14 16.20 0.71
CA ALA A 61 0.86 15.29 1.27
C ALA A 61 1.92 14.97 0.20
N LEU A 62 3.19 15.17 0.56
CA LEU A 62 4.36 14.87 -0.26
C LEU A 62 5.07 13.69 0.40
N VAL A 63 5.04 12.52 -0.24
CA VAL A 63 5.55 11.28 0.32
C VAL A 63 6.92 10.98 -0.26
N LEU A 64 7.94 10.90 0.60
CA LEU A 64 9.35 10.81 0.21
C LEU A 64 9.83 9.36 0.10
N GLU A 65 8.92 8.45 -0.25
CA GLU A 65 9.24 7.09 -0.67
C GLU A 65 10.07 7.09 -1.95
N PRO A 66 10.85 6.03 -2.24
CA PRO A 66 11.65 5.96 -3.45
C PRO A 66 10.84 6.21 -4.71
N ALA A 67 11.45 6.87 -5.68
CA ALA A 67 10.89 6.95 -7.03
C ALA A 67 10.90 5.59 -7.73
N LEU A 68 10.17 5.43 -8.82
CA LEU A 68 10.16 4.19 -9.60
C LEU A 68 11.12 4.27 -10.78
N GLY A 69 12.02 3.29 -10.86
CA GLY A 69 12.98 3.15 -11.96
C GLY A 69 14.09 4.20 -11.92
N GLU A 70 15.05 4.06 -12.83
CA GLU A 70 16.21 4.95 -12.93
C GLU A 70 15.84 6.35 -13.43
N GLU A 71 14.76 6.48 -14.21
CA GLU A 71 14.20 7.75 -14.64
C GLU A 71 13.49 8.49 -13.49
N GLY A 72 13.23 7.79 -12.39
CA GLY A 72 12.67 8.40 -11.20
C GLY A 72 11.20 8.81 -11.35
N HIS A 73 10.35 7.95 -11.89
CA HIS A 73 8.92 8.22 -12.01
C HIS A 73 8.25 8.39 -10.64
N LEU A 74 7.39 9.39 -10.53
CA LEU A 74 6.59 9.62 -9.34
C LEU A 74 5.39 8.64 -9.31
N LYS A 75 5.01 8.26 -8.11
CA LYS A 75 3.93 7.29 -7.90
C LYS A 75 2.61 8.04 -7.70
N THR A 76 1.77 8.04 -8.72
CA THR A 76 0.44 8.70 -8.71
C THR A 76 -0.68 7.71 -8.39
N GLU A 77 -0.40 6.42 -8.43
CA GLU A 77 -1.32 5.34 -8.11
C GLU A 77 -0.60 4.22 -7.35
N ARG A 78 -1.27 3.69 -6.32
CA ARG A 78 -0.82 2.49 -5.60
C ARG A 78 -1.98 1.54 -5.39
N LYS A 79 -1.74 0.23 -5.55
CA LYS A 79 -2.75 -0.76 -5.20
C LYS A 79 -3.08 -0.70 -3.71
N GLY A 80 -4.32 -0.96 -3.38
CA GLY A 80 -4.76 -1.27 -2.02
C GLY A 80 -4.26 -2.65 -1.60
N ILE A 81 -4.10 -2.82 -0.29
CA ILE A 81 -3.54 -4.02 0.32
C ILE A 81 -4.51 -4.58 1.34
N GLY A 82 -4.91 -5.83 1.14
CA GLY A 82 -5.69 -6.62 2.09
C GLY A 82 -4.91 -7.81 2.62
N ARG A 83 -5.19 -8.17 3.87
CA ARG A 83 -4.76 -9.43 4.45
C ARG A 83 -5.95 -10.13 5.07
N PHE A 84 -6.17 -11.36 4.67
CA PHE A 84 -7.25 -12.19 5.20
C PHE A 84 -6.69 -13.48 5.76
N THR A 85 -7.39 -14.02 6.75
CA THR A 85 -7.14 -15.35 7.29
C THR A 85 -8.44 -16.14 7.19
N VAL A 86 -8.39 -17.26 6.49
CA VAL A 86 -9.51 -18.22 6.44
C VAL A 86 -9.15 -19.39 7.33
N THR A 87 -9.99 -19.64 8.33
CA THR A 87 -9.89 -20.78 9.23
C THR A 87 -11.04 -21.72 8.96
N VAL A 88 -10.74 -22.98 8.75
CA VAL A 88 -11.71 -24.05 8.58
C VAL A 88 -11.74 -24.92 9.84
N HIS A 89 -12.92 -25.08 10.40
CA HIS A 89 -13.20 -25.98 11.50
C HIS A 89 -13.97 -27.20 10.99
N GLY A 90 -13.36 -28.36 11.07
CA GLY A 90 -13.94 -29.65 10.72
C GLY A 90 -14.21 -30.52 11.95
N LYS A 91 -14.20 -31.84 11.74
CA LYS A 91 -14.41 -32.85 12.78
C LYS A 91 -13.40 -33.99 12.61
N ALA A 92 -12.65 -34.30 13.66
CA ALA A 92 -11.72 -35.43 13.65
C ALA A 92 -12.46 -36.76 13.64
N ALA A 93 -11.93 -37.73 12.92
CA ALA A 93 -12.29 -39.14 12.99
C ALA A 93 -11.10 -40.00 12.53
N HIS A 94 -11.11 -41.29 12.83
CA HIS A 94 -10.06 -42.19 12.33
C HIS A 94 -10.33 -42.53 10.86
N ALA A 95 -9.39 -42.10 9.98
CA ALA A 95 -9.61 -42.17 8.54
C ALA A 95 -9.88 -43.58 7.98
N GLY A 96 -9.36 -44.61 8.62
CA GLY A 96 -9.56 -46.00 8.22
C GLY A 96 -10.70 -46.75 8.95
N LEU A 97 -11.08 -46.32 10.15
CA LEU A 97 -12.11 -47.03 10.97
C LEU A 97 -13.47 -46.33 10.89
N ASP A 98 -13.48 -44.99 10.79
CA ASP A 98 -14.71 -44.18 10.76
C ASP A 98 -14.55 -43.04 9.74
N PRO A 99 -14.41 -43.36 8.43
CA PRO A 99 -14.15 -42.34 7.40
C PRO A 99 -15.30 -41.38 7.17
N THR A 100 -16.53 -41.75 7.57
CA THR A 100 -17.75 -40.96 7.40
C THR A 100 -18.12 -40.14 8.64
N GLY A 101 -17.52 -40.45 9.79
CA GLY A 101 -17.79 -39.78 11.06
C GLY A 101 -17.08 -38.44 11.23
N GLY A 102 -16.14 -38.14 10.34
CA GLY A 102 -15.38 -36.89 10.34
C GLY A 102 -15.78 -35.88 9.26
N ALA A 103 -15.25 -34.66 9.34
CA ALA A 103 -15.39 -33.62 8.30
C ALA A 103 -14.01 -32.97 8.09
N SER A 104 -13.45 -33.10 6.88
CA SER A 104 -12.08 -32.70 6.62
C SER A 104 -11.96 -31.20 6.39
N ALA A 105 -11.28 -30.52 7.30
CA ALA A 105 -10.94 -29.11 7.14
C ALA A 105 -9.92 -28.87 6.01
N ILE A 106 -9.01 -29.80 5.74
CA ILE A 106 -8.06 -29.68 4.64
C ILE A 106 -8.77 -29.80 3.28
N LEU A 107 -9.74 -30.71 3.14
CA LEU A 107 -10.53 -30.81 1.92
C LEU A 107 -11.24 -29.49 1.64
N GLU A 108 -11.95 -28.95 2.64
CA GLU A 108 -12.64 -27.68 2.47
C GLU A 108 -11.67 -26.53 2.16
N LEU A 109 -10.51 -26.46 2.84
CA LEU A 109 -9.51 -25.42 2.56
C LEU A 109 -9.02 -25.52 1.11
N SER A 110 -8.91 -26.70 0.53
CA SER A 110 -8.54 -26.87 -0.88
C SER A 110 -9.56 -26.24 -1.84
N HIS A 111 -10.88 -26.37 -1.54
CA HIS A 111 -11.95 -25.71 -2.31
C HIS A 111 -11.87 -24.18 -2.16
N VAL A 112 -11.67 -23.70 -0.92
CA VAL A 112 -11.51 -22.27 -0.62
C VAL A 112 -10.32 -21.69 -1.40
N ILE A 113 -9.18 -22.36 -1.42
CA ILE A 113 -7.98 -21.92 -2.15
C ILE A 113 -8.28 -21.79 -3.65
N GLN A 114 -8.95 -22.78 -4.24
CA GLN A 114 -9.31 -22.72 -5.67
C GLN A 114 -10.24 -21.53 -5.96
N LYS A 115 -11.25 -21.30 -5.12
CA LYS A 115 -12.16 -20.14 -5.25
C LYS A 115 -11.39 -18.82 -5.15
N LEU A 116 -10.45 -18.71 -4.20
CA LEU A 116 -9.62 -17.52 -4.03
C LEU A 116 -8.75 -17.25 -5.26
N PHE A 117 -8.07 -18.26 -5.79
CA PHE A 117 -7.27 -18.11 -7.01
C PHE A 117 -8.14 -17.79 -8.24
N ALA A 118 -9.37 -18.27 -8.32
CA ALA A 118 -10.31 -17.92 -9.39
C ALA A 118 -10.79 -16.46 -9.35
N MET A 119 -10.59 -15.74 -8.24
CA MET A 119 -10.87 -14.30 -8.13
C MET A 119 -9.74 -13.42 -8.69
N ASN A 120 -8.58 -13.99 -9.06
CA ASN A 120 -7.53 -13.22 -9.72
C ASN A 120 -8.05 -12.68 -11.06
N ASP A 121 -7.81 -11.40 -11.29
CA ASP A 121 -8.21 -10.71 -12.51
C ASP A 121 -7.08 -9.75 -12.93
N PRO A 122 -6.10 -10.20 -13.71
CA PRO A 122 -5.00 -9.38 -14.19
C PRO A 122 -5.45 -8.17 -15.00
N ASP A 123 -6.53 -8.32 -15.80
CA ASP A 123 -7.06 -7.25 -16.64
C ASP A 123 -7.66 -6.11 -15.81
N ARG A 124 -8.32 -6.47 -14.71
CA ARG A 124 -8.79 -5.51 -13.71
C ARG A 124 -7.72 -5.13 -12.69
N GLY A 125 -6.56 -5.77 -12.72
CA GLY A 125 -5.44 -5.51 -11.81
C GLY A 125 -5.61 -6.08 -10.41
N VAL A 126 -6.56 -7.01 -10.20
CA VAL A 126 -6.77 -7.71 -8.92
C VAL A 126 -5.80 -8.87 -8.79
N THR A 127 -5.13 -8.97 -7.64
CA THR A 127 -4.22 -10.08 -7.35
C THR A 127 -4.55 -10.65 -5.98
N ILE A 128 -4.76 -11.98 -5.92
CA ILE A 128 -4.99 -12.74 -4.70
C ILE A 128 -3.96 -13.86 -4.61
N ASN A 129 -3.24 -13.89 -3.52
CA ASN A 129 -2.23 -14.91 -3.26
C ASN A 129 -2.47 -15.57 -1.91
N VAL A 130 -2.60 -16.89 -1.90
CA VAL A 130 -2.58 -17.68 -0.67
C VAL A 130 -1.12 -17.94 -0.33
N GLY A 131 -0.57 -17.16 0.59
CA GLY A 131 0.87 -17.14 0.89
C GLY A 131 1.29 -18.24 1.87
N THR A 132 0.40 -18.63 2.80
CA THR A 132 0.69 -19.71 3.76
C THR A 132 -0.54 -20.55 4.01
N ILE A 133 -0.31 -21.84 4.28
CA ILE A 133 -1.32 -22.79 4.73
C ILE A 133 -0.78 -23.60 5.91
N ASP A 134 -1.66 -23.98 6.83
CA ASP A 134 -1.39 -24.91 7.92
C ASP A 134 -2.62 -25.77 8.17
N GLY A 135 -2.45 -27.03 8.66
CA GLY A 135 -3.58 -27.86 8.98
C GLY A 135 -3.27 -29.35 9.16
N GLY A 136 -4.28 -30.04 9.73
CA GLY A 136 -4.19 -31.46 10.04
C GLY A 136 -3.51 -31.76 11.37
N VAL A 137 -3.42 -33.04 11.72
CA VAL A 137 -2.79 -33.56 12.95
C VAL A 137 -1.86 -34.71 12.61
N GLN A 138 -2.39 -35.75 11.98
CA GLN A 138 -1.69 -36.96 11.58
C GLN A 138 -2.32 -37.56 10.31
N PRO A 139 -1.57 -38.33 9.50
CA PRO A 139 -2.07 -38.86 8.24
C PRO A 139 -3.31 -39.78 8.35
N ASN A 140 -3.49 -40.45 9.49
CA ASN A 140 -4.61 -41.35 9.77
C ASN A 140 -5.78 -40.67 10.50
N VAL A 141 -5.76 -39.34 10.64
CA VAL A 141 -6.83 -38.55 11.29
C VAL A 141 -7.43 -37.59 10.26
N ILE A 142 -8.76 -37.62 10.09
CA ILE A 142 -9.48 -36.61 9.32
C ILE A 142 -9.22 -35.23 9.95
N ALA A 143 -8.72 -34.30 9.18
CA ALA A 143 -8.21 -33.01 9.66
C ALA A 143 -9.33 -32.17 10.32
N PRO A 144 -9.27 -31.88 11.62
CA PRO A 144 -10.29 -31.10 12.31
C PRO A 144 -10.09 -29.57 12.16
N HIS A 145 -8.94 -29.15 11.66
CA HIS A 145 -8.60 -27.73 11.54
C HIS A 145 -7.63 -27.51 10.37
N SER A 146 -7.81 -26.40 9.68
CA SER A 146 -6.82 -25.85 8.73
C SER A 146 -7.00 -24.35 8.58
N THR A 147 -5.91 -23.67 8.19
CA THR A 147 -5.89 -22.22 8.05
C THR A 147 -5.10 -21.80 6.82
N ALA A 148 -5.52 -20.74 6.15
CA ALA A 148 -4.77 -20.06 5.09
C ALA A 148 -4.65 -18.57 5.37
N VAL A 149 -3.50 -17.98 5.03
CA VAL A 149 -3.30 -16.52 5.06
C VAL A 149 -3.14 -16.01 3.62
N ILE A 150 -3.89 -14.98 3.31
CA ILE A 150 -4.11 -14.47 1.96
C ILE A 150 -3.64 -13.01 1.89
N ASP A 151 -2.81 -12.68 0.91
CA ASP A 151 -2.51 -11.32 0.47
C ASP A 151 -3.42 -10.95 -0.70
N VAL A 152 -4.02 -9.76 -0.64
CA VAL A 152 -4.92 -9.23 -1.66
C VAL A 152 -4.40 -7.88 -2.10
N ARG A 153 -4.32 -7.66 -3.43
CA ARG A 153 -3.98 -6.38 -4.04
C ARG A 153 -5.08 -5.95 -4.98
N VAL A 154 -5.57 -4.72 -4.81
CA VAL A 154 -6.70 -4.18 -5.57
C VAL A 154 -6.36 -2.81 -6.16
N PRO A 155 -6.80 -2.52 -7.40
CA PRO A 155 -6.44 -1.28 -8.08
C PRO A 155 -7.22 -0.06 -7.59
N THR A 156 -8.45 -0.26 -7.10
CA THR A 156 -9.37 0.80 -6.65
C THR A 156 -10.06 0.42 -5.35
N ILE A 157 -10.66 1.40 -4.69
CA ILE A 157 -11.46 1.21 -3.47
C ILE A 157 -12.66 0.31 -3.78
N ASP A 158 -13.39 0.57 -4.87
CA ASP A 158 -14.55 -0.21 -5.28
C ASP A 158 -14.21 -1.69 -5.51
N GLU A 159 -13.05 -1.98 -6.14
CA GLU A 159 -12.57 -3.35 -6.28
C GLU A 159 -12.21 -3.96 -4.92
N GLY A 160 -11.66 -3.16 -4.01
CA GLY A 160 -11.38 -3.58 -2.63
C GLY A 160 -12.65 -4.03 -1.93
N ASP A 161 -13.69 -3.20 -1.95
CA ASP A 161 -14.99 -3.49 -1.34
C ASP A 161 -15.64 -4.72 -1.98
N ARG A 162 -15.53 -4.86 -3.30
CA ARG A 162 -16.07 -6.03 -4.03
C ARG A 162 -15.37 -7.32 -3.60
N ILE A 163 -14.04 -7.33 -3.59
CA ILE A 163 -13.24 -8.52 -3.23
C ILE A 163 -13.43 -8.87 -1.74
N GLU A 164 -13.44 -7.87 -0.85
CA GLU A 164 -13.69 -8.08 0.57
C GLU A 164 -15.06 -8.74 0.81
N LYS A 165 -16.10 -8.25 0.15
CA LYS A 165 -17.46 -8.87 0.21
C LYS A 165 -17.45 -10.30 -0.30
N LEU A 166 -16.75 -10.60 -1.39
CA LEU A 166 -16.66 -11.95 -1.94
C LEU A 166 -15.96 -12.92 -0.98
N ILE A 167 -14.83 -12.48 -0.37
CA ILE A 167 -14.07 -13.31 0.56
C ILE A 167 -14.88 -13.57 1.83
N HIS A 168 -15.48 -12.55 2.43
CA HIS A 168 -16.34 -12.72 3.62
C HIS A 168 -17.62 -13.49 3.34
N GLY A 169 -18.13 -13.44 2.11
CA GLY A 169 -19.33 -14.15 1.68
C GLY A 169 -19.13 -15.64 1.36
N MET A 170 -17.91 -16.16 1.44
CA MET A 170 -17.61 -17.56 1.11
C MET A 170 -18.37 -18.52 2.02
N GLN A 171 -18.97 -19.54 1.42
CA GLN A 171 -19.68 -20.60 2.13
C GLN A 171 -18.96 -21.94 1.95
N PRO A 172 -18.98 -22.81 2.97
CA PRO A 172 -18.37 -24.12 2.86
C PRO A 172 -19.13 -25.04 1.90
N GLU A 173 -18.38 -25.89 1.20
CA GLU A 173 -18.91 -26.96 0.34
C GLU A 173 -18.94 -28.32 1.05
N THR A 174 -17.95 -28.55 1.93
CA THR A 174 -17.85 -29.82 2.66
C THR A 174 -18.85 -29.87 3.81
N HIS A 175 -19.70 -30.88 3.82
CA HIS A 175 -20.67 -31.05 4.90
C HIS A 175 -19.96 -31.20 6.26
N GLY A 176 -20.52 -30.54 7.29
CA GLY A 176 -20.02 -30.67 8.68
C GLY A 176 -18.81 -29.79 9.01
N VAL A 177 -18.34 -28.92 8.09
CA VAL A 177 -17.31 -27.92 8.40
C VAL A 177 -17.92 -26.54 8.61
N ARG A 178 -17.13 -25.63 9.21
CA ARG A 178 -17.44 -24.22 9.35
C ARG A 178 -16.26 -23.38 8.90
N LEU A 179 -16.55 -22.31 8.16
CA LEU A 179 -15.56 -21.30 7.78
C LEU A 179 -15.61 -20.12 8.75
N ARG A 180 -14.43 -19.59 9.08
CA ARG A 180 -14.27 -18.29 9.71
C ARG A 180 -13.30 -17.48 8.85
N VAL A 181 -13.74 -16.31 8.40
CA VAL A 181 -12.95 -15.37 7.62
C VAL A 181 -12.71 -14.14 8.47
N GLU A 182 -11.45 -13.77 8.60
CA GLU A 182 -11.02 -12.57 9.32
C GLU A 182 -10.09 -11.76 8.43
N GLY A 183 -10.07 -10.44 8.62
CA GLY A 183 -9.23 -9.52 7.84
C GLY A 183 -10.04 -8.54 7.02
N ALA A 184 -9.35 -7.65 6.34
CA ALA A 184 -9.94 -6.58 5.53
C ALA A 184 -8.89 -6.01 4.56
N ILE A 185 -9.33 -5.09 3.69
CA ILE A 185 -8.44 -4.18 2.96
C ILE A 185 -7.95 -3.12 3.95
N GLY A 186 -6.79 -3.38 4.56
CA GLY A 186 -6.23 -2.52 5.62
C GLY A 186 -5.62 -1.21 5.11
N ARG A 187 -5.06 -1.21 3.89
CA ARG A 187 -4.63 0.00 3.16
C ARG A 187 -5.48 0.16 1.91
N PRO A 188 -6.32 1.21 1.80
CA PRO A 188 -7.09 1.47 0.58
C PRO A 188 -6.17 1.84 -0.59
N SER A 189 -6.67 1.81 -1.80
CA SER A 189 -5.91 2.21 -2.99
C SER A 189 -5.64 3.71 -3.00
N MET A 190 -4.46 4.11 -3.49
CA MET A 190 -4.20 5.49 -3.90
C MET A 190 -4.59 5.63 -5.36
N GLU A 191 -5.64 6.40 -5.63
CA GLU A 191 -6.21 6.56 -6.96
C GLU A 191 -5.90 7.94 -7.55
N ARG A 192 -6.05 8.05 -8.87
CA ARG A 192 -5.94 9.32 -9.60
C ARG A 192 -7.21 10.15 -9.42
N THR A 193 -7.41 10.66 -8.21
CA THR A 193 -8.51 11.60 -7.94
C THR A 193 -8.21 12.96 -8.57
N PRO A 194 -9.21 13.82 -8.81
CA PRO A 194 -8.99 15.18 -9.34
C PRO A 194 -7.97 15.98 -8.50
N ARG A 195 -7.97 15.83 -7.17
CA ARG A 195 -7.01 16.50 -6.29
C ARG A 195 -5.58 15.96 -6.45
N ASN A 196 -5.41 14.64 -6.59
CA ASN A 196 -4.10 14.04 -6.84
C ASN A 196 -3.57 14.43 -8.23
N GLU A 197 -4.45 14.50 -9.23
CA GLU A 197 -4.07 14.95 -10.57
C GLU A 197 -3.66 16.45 -10.58
N ALA A 198 -4.34 17.30 -9.82
CA ALA A 198 -3.94 18.70 -9.69
C ALA A 198 -2.55 18.85 -9.08
N LEU A 199 -2.23 18.07 -8.03
CA LEU A 199 -0.90 18.06 -7.43
C LEU A 199 0.17 17.48 -8.39
N TRP A 200 -0.17 16.45 -9.17
CA TRP A 200 0.68 15.96 -10.23
C TRP A 200 1.01 17.04 -11.27
N GLN A 201 0.02 17.82 -11.71
CA GLN A 201 0.26 18.93 -12.68
C GLN A 201 1.15 20.02 -12.08
N GLN A 202 1.04 20.32 -10.80
CA GLN A 202 1.99 21.20 -10.11
C GLN A 202 3.41 20.63 -10.13
N ALA A 203 3.57 19.32 -9.94
CA ALA A 203 4.89 18.68 -10.00
C ALA A 203 5.48 18.70 -11.42
N VAL A 204 4.65 18.51 -12.45
CA VAL A 204 5.09 18.62 -13.86
C VAL A 204 5.55 20.04 -14.18
N ALA A 205 4.81 21.06 -13.74
CA ALA A 205 5.21 22.47 -13.93
C ALA A 205 6.54 22.77 -13.21
N ALA A 206 6.65 22.38 -11.93
CA ALA A 206 7.87 22.57 -11.15
C ALA A 206 9.09 21.86 -11.76
N ALA A 207 8.90 20.65 -12.29
CA ALA A 207 9.94 19.91 -13.00
C ALA A 207 10.37 20.63 -14.28
N GLY A 208 9.40 21.17 -15.04
CA GLY A 208 9.67 21.98 -16.24
C GLY A 208 10.51 23.22 -15.94
N ASP A 209 10.24 23.90 -14.82
CA ASP A 209 11.01 25.07 -14.38
C ASP A 209 12.48 24.70 -14.04
N LEU A 210 12.73 23.47 -13.63
CA LEU A 210 14.07 22.94 -13.36
C LEU A 210 14.73 22.32 -14.60
N GLY A 211 14.02 22.22 -15.72
CA GLY A 211 14.50 21.53 -16.93
C GLY A 211 14.66 20.02 -16.75
N ILE A 212 13.91 19.41 -15.84
CA ILE A 212 13.89 17.97 -15.61
C ILE A 212 12.60 17.33 -16.14
N ASP A 213 12.72 16.15 -16.68
CA ASP A 213 11.56 15.34 -17.10
C ASP A 213 11.16 14.39 -15.98
N ILE A 214 9.86 14.35 -15.69
CA ILE A 214 9.28 13.43 -14.70
C ILE A 214 8.16 12.62 -15.31
N GLY A 215 8.24 11.30 -15.16
CA GLY A 215 7.16 10.40 -15.50
C GLY A 215 6.30 10.05 -14.28
N ARG A 216 5.16 9.43 -14.53
CA ARG A 216 4.29 8.89 -13.48
C ARG A 216 4.10 7.38 -13.61
N ALA A 217 3.88 6.74 -12.49
CA ALA A 217 3.73 5.29 -12.40
C ALA A 217 2.58 4.87 -11.48
N LYS A 218 2.05 3.68 -11.80
CA LYS A 218 1.19 2.88 -10.95
C LYS A 218 1.99 1.72 -10.38
N VAL A 219 1.94 1.52 -9.06
CA VAL A 219 2.73 0.46 -8.41
C VAL A 219 1.85 -0.48 -7.57
N GLY A 220 2.34 -1.72 -7.41
CA GLY A 220 1.63 -2.76 -6.64
C GLY A 220 1.86 -2.70 -5.14
N GLY A 221 2.96 -2.05 -4.70
CA GLY A 221 3.30 -1.86 -3.30
C GLY A 221 2.54 -0.67 -2.67
N GLY A 222 2.27 -0.77 -1.37
CA GLY A 222 1.65 0.32 -0.62
C GLY A 222 2.69 1.20 0.07
N SER A 223 2.23 2.36 0.56
CA SER A 223 2.95 3.27 1.45
C SER A 223 1.93 4.05 2.29
N ASP A 224 2.41 4.97 3.11
CA ASP A 224 1.53 5.90 3.80
C ASP A 224 0.78 6.87 2.86
N GLY A 225 1.25 7.00 1.60
CA GLY A 225 0.53 7.67 0.51
C GLY A 225 -0.86 7.08 0.23
N ASN A 226 -1.05 5.78 0.43
CA ASN A 226 -2.35 5.15 0.37
C ASN A 226 -3.33 5.75 1.39
N THR A 227 -2.86 6.01 2.60
CA THR A 227 -3.68 6.58 3.67
C THR A 227 -3.92 8.07 3.47
N THR A 228 -2.88 8.86 3.14
CA THR A 228 -3.02 10.31 2.96
C THR A 228 -3.93 10.66 1.81
N SER A 229 -3.86 9.91 0.70
CA SER A 229 -4.67 10.12 -0.51
C SER A 229 -6.17 9.98 -0.29
N GLN A 230 -6.61 9.38 0.82
CA GLN A 230 -8.03 9.32 1.17
C GLN A 230 -8.58 10.67 1.63
N TYR A 231 -7.71 11.56 2.10
CA TYR A 231 -8.12 12.80 2.78
C TYR A 231 -7.61 14.06 2.09
N THR A 232 -6.44 14.01 1.45
CA THR A 232 -5.81 15.17 0.83
C THR A 232 -5.15 14.84 -0.50
N ALA A 233 -4.82 15.87 -1.29
CA ALA A 233 -4.01 15.71 -2.48
C ALA A 233 -2.68 15.06 -2.11
N THR A 234 -2.34 13.94 -2.73
CA THR A 234 -1.16 13.15 -2.38
C THR A 234 -0.32 12.86 -3.62
N LEU A 235 0.98 13.07 -3.50
CA LEU A 235 1.98 12.68 -4.49
C LEU A 235 3.08 11.89 -3.79
N ASP A 236 3.40 10.73 -4.33
CA ASP A 236 4.33 9.76 -3.75
C ASP A 236 5.51 9.48 -4.69
N GLY A 237 6.56 8.86 -4.17
CA GLY A 237 7.79 8.61 -4.94
C GLY A 237 8.66 9.85 -5.14
N LEU A 238 8.50 10.85 -4.27
CA LEU A 238 9.31 12.08 -4.30
C LEU A 238 10.71 11.89 -3.71
N GLY A 239 10.97 10.75 -3.10
CA GLY A 239 12.24 10.41 -2.48
C GLY A 239 13.32 10.00 -3.47
N PRO A 240 14.30 9.20 -3.03
CA PRO A 240 15.49 8.90 -3.82
C PRO A 240 15.20 8.17 -5.12
N VAL A 241 16.08 8.37 -6.09
CA VAL A 241 16.21 7.54 -7.29
C VAL A 241 17.38 6.59 -7.07
N GLY A 242 17.17 5.30 -7.27
CA GLY A 242 18.18 4.28 -7.00
C GLY A 242 17.62 2.89 -7.23
N HIS A 243 18.22 1.90 -6.58
CA HIS A 243 17.81 0.51 -6.71
C HIS A 243 18.13 -0.32 -5.46
N GLY A 244 17.52 -1.51 -5.37
CA GLY A 244 17.86 -2.49 -4.35
C GLY A 244 17.15 -2.28 -3.02
N ALA A 245 15.95 -1.68 -3.00
CA ALA A 245 15.12 -1.65 -1.79
C ALA A 245 15.06 -3.05 -1.14
N HIS A 246 15.24 -3.10 0.20
CA HIS A 246 15.29 -4.34 1.00
C HIS A 246 16.43 -5.32 0.64
N ALA A 247 17.42 -4.89 -0.16
CA ALA A 247 18.56 -5.73 -0.57
C ALA A 247 19.90 -5.22 0.00
N PRO A 248 20.89 -6.12 0.22
CA PRO A 248 22.22 -5.71 0.74
C PRO A 248 22.99 -4.75 -0.16
N HIS A 249 22.66 -4.74 -1.46
CA HIS A 249 23.30 -3.87 -2.48
C HIS A 249 22.54 -2.58 -2.75
N GLU A 250 21.70 -2.16 -1.84
CA GLU A 250 20.92 -0.94 -1.94
C GLU A 250 21.79 0.31 -2.18
N PHE A 251 21.41 1.15 -3.15
CA PHE A 251 22.10 2.39 -3.50
C PHE A 251 21.14 3.44 -4.05
N LEU A 252 21.59 4.69 -4.08
CA LEU A 252 20.92 5.83 -4.73
C LEU A 252 21.89 6.60 -5.63
N TYR A 253 21.34 7.39 -6.56
CA TYR A 253 22.08 8.32 -7.41
C TYR A 253 22.16 9.69 -6.73
N ILE A 254 23.39 10.16 -6.45
CA ILE A 254 23.62 11.43 -5.74
C ILE A 254 23.09 12.61 -6.54
N ASP A 255 23.36 12.67 -7.85
CA ASP A 255 22.89 13.75 -8.71
C ASP A 255 21.37 13.84 -8.74
N LYS A 256 20.70 12.69 -8.80
CA LYS A 256 19.24 12.62 -8.71
C LYS A 256 18.72 13.04 -7.32
N THR A 257 19.47 12.81 -6.27
CA THR A 257 19.11 13.28 -4.93
C THR A 257 19.06 14.82 -4.87
N LEU A 258 20.00 15.52 -5.50
CA LEU A 258 20.00 16.98 -5.59
C LEU A 258 18.86 17.50 -6.46
N GLU A 259 18.63 16.87 -7.62
CA GLU A 259 17.51 17.18 -8.51
C GLU A 259 16.17 17.07 -7.77
N ARG A 260 15.98 15.98 -7.01
CA ARG A 260 14.75 15.75 -6.23
C ARG A 260 14.59 16.71 -5.05
N ALA A 261 15.69 17.12 -4.42
CA ALA A 261 15.65 18.14 -3.39
C ALA A 261 15.19 19.50 -3.96
N ALA A 262 15.65 19.87 -5.16
CA ALA A 262 15.20 21.08 -5.85
C ALA A 262 13.71 21.00 -6.23
N LEU A 263 13.25 19.87 -6.76
CA LEU A 263 11.83 19.66 -7.04
C LEU A 263 10.98 19.78 -5.77
N LEU A 264 11.45 19.23 -4.66
CA LEU A 264 10.76 19.34 -3.37
C LEU A 264 10.67 20.78 -2.88
N VAL A 265 11.71 21.62 -3.08
CA VAL A 265 11.64 23.06 -2.79
C VAL A 265 10.50 23.72 -3.55
N LEU A 266 10.44 23.52 -4.87
CA LEU A 266 9.38 24.13 -5.69
C LEU A 266 7.97 23.64 -5.30
N LEU A 267 7.84 22.35 -4.97
CA LEU A 267 6.57 21.80 -4.48
C LEU A 267 6.18 22.37 -3.11
N LEU A 268 7.14 22.63 -2.22
CA LEU A 268 6.86 23.28 -0.93
C LEU A 268 6.41 24.72 -1.10
N LEU A 269 6.96 25.44 -2.09
CA LEU A 269 6.64 26.83 -2.41
C LEU A 269 5.40 26.97 -3.28
N ALA A 270 4.94 25.91 -3.94
CA ALA A 270 3.76 25.95 -4.80
C ALA A 270 2.51 26.40 -4.03
N PRO A 271 1.60 27.17 -4.67
CA PRO A 271 0.35 27.61 -4.05
C PRO A 271 -0.54 26.41 -3.68
N PRO A 272 -1.55 26.61 -2.82
CA PRO A 272 -2.54 25.59 -2.53
C PRO A 272 -3.14 25.01 -3.82
N THR A 273 -3.31 23.69 -3.88
CA THR A 273 -4.11 23.09 -4.94
C THR A 273 -5.56 23.52 -4.70
N GLY A 274 -6.14 24.31 -5.63
CA GLY A 274 -7.48 24.92 -5.46
C GLY A 274 -8.66 23.94 -5.37
N VAL A 275 -8.40 22.65 -5.23
CA VAL A 275 -9.40 21.60 -5.03
C VAL A 275 -9.46 21.27 -3.54
N VAL A 276 -10.18 22.09 -2.78
CA VAL A 276 -10.53 21.76 -1.39
C VAL A 276 -11.67 20.75 -1.44
N GLY A 277 -11.35 19.48 -1.26
CA GLY A 277 -12.35 18.46 -1.00
C GLY A 277 -12.83 18.53 0.45
N LEU A 278 -13.61 19.55 0.76
CA LEU A 278 -14.50 19.54 1.91
C LEU A 278 -15.85 19.00 1.41
N GLU A 279 -15.96 17.70 1.23
CA GLU A 279 -17.27 17.08 1.41
C GLU A 279 -17.49 17.01 2.92
N GLU A 280 -18.41 17.83 3.36
CA GLU A 280 -18.97 17.79 4.72
C GLU A 280 -19.51 16.37 4.95
N ALA A 281 -18.84 15.63 5.84
CA ALA A 281 -19.41 14.42 6.40
C ALA A 281 -20.55 14.86 7.32
N GLY A 282 -21.80 14.76 6.80
CA GLY A 282 -23.01 14.80 7.58
C GLY A 282 -23.15 13.56 8.45
#